data_ca995e2ce3e967344c35ce7df7738a61
#
_entry.id   ca995e2ce3e967344c35ce7df7738a61
#
_cell.length_a   1.000
_cell.length_b   1.000
_cell.length_c   1.000
_cell.angle_alpha   90.00
_cell.angle_beta   90.00
_cell.angle_gamma   90.00
#
_symmetry.space_group_name_H-M   'P 1'
#
loop_
_entity.id
_entity.type
_entity.pdbx_description
1 polymer ?
#
loop_
_entity_poly.entity_id
_entity_poly.type
_entity_poly.pdbx_seq_one_letter_code
_entity_poly.pdbx_strand_id
1 'polypeptide(L)'
;PYDSTPAQWKRYIDLCGPIDEEIFTPELVREKSLCPHEDYVYFNWPAKEELEEIRAYQEKTAKVWDALLRGEAFTRMIATHRGLRKPEQYSEKFLDNPKYFSALLIFCQAQGIPLPPYLKRLIGTKGRLPKLEPVWLEALLQGFLFDDTDSYQVPEESREELVRELKKA
;
A
#
# COMPACT_ATOMS: atom_id res chain seq x y z
N PRO A 1 11.97 7.64 20.44
CA PRO A 1 10.61 7.31 19.99
C PRO A 1 9.96 6.37 21.01
N TYR A 2 8.75 6.73 21.45
CA TYR A 2 8.06 6.06 22.56
C TYR A 2 7.64 4.60 22.27
N ASP A 3 7.59 4.19 20.99
CA ASP A 3 7.19 2.85 20.54
C ASP A 3 8.35 1.97 20.06
N SER A 4 9.58 2.30 20.42
CA SER A 4 10.73 1.52 19.98
C SER A 4 11.01 0.33 20.88
N THR A 5 11.40 -0.80 20.27
CA THR A 5 11.90 -1.95 21.00
C THR A 5 13.22 -1.60 21.73
N PRO A 6 13.59 -2.30 22.81
CA PRO A 6 14.87 -2.09 23.51
C PRO A 6 16.10 -2.14 22.59
N ALA A 7 16.05 -3.00 21.56
CA ALA A 7 17.14 -3.12 20.59
C ALA A 7 17.23 -1.90 19.64
N GLN A 8 16.09 -1.35 19.22
CA GLN A 8 16.03 -0.14 18.42
C GLN A 8 16.47 1.08 19.22
N TRP A 9 16.05 1.15 20.49
CA TRP A 9 16.47 2.20 21.42
C TRP A 9 17.97 2.19 21.66
N LYS A 10 18.55 1.02 21.93
CA LYS A 10 19.99 0.87 22.08
C LYS A 10 20.75 1.34 20.82
N ARG A 11 20.29 0.91 19.63
CA ARG A 11 20.89 1.34 18.36
C ARG A 11 20.81 2.86 18.16
N TYR A 12 19.72 3.46 18.56
CA TYR A 12 19.54 4.93 18.49
C TYR A 12 20.55 5.64 19.39
N ILE A 13 20.68 5.22 20.64
CA ILE A 13 21.65 5.79 21.59
C ILE A 13 23.11 5.54 21.13
N ASP A 14 23.40 4.37 20.57
CA ASP A 14 24.74 4.06 20.03
C ASP A 14 25.11 4.97 18.83
N LEU A 15 24.14 5.44 18.06
CA LEU A 15 24.36 6.31 16.91
C LEU A 15 24.34 7.81 17.26
N CYS A 16 23.44 8.23 18.13
CA CYS A 16 23.17 9.64 18.42
C CYS A 16 23.83 10.12 19.73
N GLY A 17 24.30 9.18 20.55
CA GLY A 17 24.79 9.49 21.89
C GLY A 17 23.68 9.49 22.95
N PRO A 18 24.01 9.73 24.21
CA PRO A 18 23.04 9.89 25.27
C PRO A 18 22.16 11.12 25.03
N ILE A 19 20.97 11.11 25.63
CA ILE A 19 20.08 12.28 25.63
C ILE A 19 20.69 13.29 26.62
N ASP A 20 21.09 14.46 26.12
CA ASP A 20 21.68 15.53 26.92
C ASP A 20 20.60 16.38 27.60
N GLU A 21 19.49 16.63 26.89
CA GLU A 21 18.39 17.45 27.37
C GLU A 21 17.06 17.02 26.74
N GLU A 22 15.99 17.06 27.52
CA GLU A 22 14.63 16.78 27.07
C GLU A 22 13.73 17.97 27.44
N ILE A 23 13.14 18.62 26.43
CA ILE A 23 12.24 19.75 26.63
C ILE A 23 10.84 19.36 26.20
N PHE A 24 9.89 19.46 27.13
CA PHE A 24 8.50 19.12 26.84
C PHE A 24 7.73 20.23 26.15
N THR A 25 6.82 19.87 25.25
CA THR A 25 5.97 20.81 24.49
C THR A 25 5.32 21.89 25.37
N PRO A 26 4.75 21.61 26.58
CA PRO A 26 4.19 22.64 27.44
C PRO A 26 5.21 23.70 27.91
N GLU A 27 6.47 23.33 28.06
CA GLU A 27 7.54 24.26 28.43
C GLU A 27 7.88 25.18 27.27
N LEU A 28 8.00 24.66 26.05
CA LEU A 28 8.23 25.43 24.83
C LEU A 28 7.10 26.41 24.54
N VAL A 29 5.84 26.04 24.81
CA VAL A 29 4.68 26.95 24.69
C VAL A 29 4.75 28.05 25.74
N ARG A 30 5.08 27.73 26.99
CA ARG A 30 5.23 28.68 28.07
C ARG A 30 6.34 29.71 27.78
N GLU A 31 7.44 29.28 27.20
CA GLU A 31 8.57 30.10 26.76
C GLU A 31 8.32 30.86 25.47
N LYS A 32 7.15 30.70 24.86
CA LYS A 32 6.78 31.32 23.57
C LYS A 32 7.64 30.84 22.37
N SER A 33 8.34 29.76 22.52
CA SER A 33 9.12 29.11 21.45
C SER A 33 8.24 28.31 20.51
N LEU A 34 7.05 27.85 20.98
CA LEU A 34 6.00 27.22 20.16
C LEU A 34 4.67 27.95 20.35
N CYS A 35 3.88 28.05 19.30
CA CYS A 35 2.51 28.53 19.38
C CYS A 35 1.64 27.55 20.17
N PRO A 36 0.69 28.04 21.00
CA PRO A 36 -0.36 27.21 21.56
C PRO A 36 -1.12 26.49 20.44
N HIS A 37 -1.39 25.21 20.64
CA HIS A 37 -2.06 24.35 19.67
C HIS A 37 -3.19 23.64 20.39
N GLU A 38 -4.36 23.68 19.83
CA GLU A 38 -5.55 23.01 20.36
C GLU A 38 -6.18 22.20 19.23
N ASP A 39 -6.32 20.89 19.44
CA ASP A 39 -7.01 20.00 18.52
C ASP A 39 -8.45 19.77 19.00
N TYR A 40 -9.41 20.19 18.18
CA TYR A 40 -10.82 19.96 18.43
C TYR A 40 -11.27 18.74 17.64
N VAL A 41 -11.66 17.67 18.33
CA VAL A 41 -12.21 16.46 17.72
C VAL A 41 -13.70 16.44 17.93
N TYR A 42 -14.46 16.55 16.84
CA TYR A 42 -15.92 16.43 16.86
C TYR A 42 -16.33 15.02 16.50
N PHE A 43 -17.02 14.35 17.42
CA PHE A 43 -17.63 13.06 17.16
C PHE A 43 -19.08 13.28 16.73
N ASN A 44 -19.40 12.79 15.54
CA ASN A 44 -20.76 12.76 15.03
C ASN A 44 -21.16 11.32 14.70
N TRP A 45 -22.43 11.01 14.89
CA TRP A 45 -23.01 9.73 14.48
C TRP A 45 -23.61 9.93 13.10
N PRO A 46 -23.26 9.10 12.10
CA PRO A 46 -23.86 9.22 10.78
C PRO A 46 -25.38 9.00 10.86
N ALA A 47 -26.12 9.74 10.07
CA ALA A 47 -27.54 9.55 9.92
C ALA A 47 -27.84 8.15 9.36
N LYS A 48 -29.10 7.70 9.51
CA LYS A 48 -29.48 6.35 9.07
C LYS A 48 -29.26 6.18 7.56
N GLU A 49 -29.59 7.20 6.79
CA GLU A 49 -29.42 7.26 5.34
C GLU A 49 -27.94 7.17 4.95
N GLU A 50 -27.06 7.89 5.66
CA GLU A 50 -25.61 7.84 5.44
C GLU A 50 -25.04 6.45 5.76
N LEU A 51 -25.55 5.78 6.81
CA LEU A 51 -25.16 4.41 7.14
C LEU A 51 -25.57 3.40 6.06
N GLU A 52 -26.75 3.60 5.47
CA GLU A 52 -27.24 2.76 4.36
C GLU A 52 -26.38 2.97 3.10
N GLU A 53 -26.00 4.20 2.78
CA GLU A 53 -25.09 4.52 1.68
C GLU A 53 -23.68 3.92 1.90
N ILE A 54 -23.14 4.05 3.11
CA ILE A 54 -21.84 3.45 3.47
C ILE A 54 -21.88 1.93 3.30
N ARG A 55 -22.94 1.27 3.77
CA ARG A 55 -23.11 -0.18 3.61
C ARG A 55 -23.21 -0.60 2.16
N ALA A 56 -24.03 0.10 1.38
CA ALA A 56 -24.18 -0.16 -0.05
C ALA A 56 -22.83 -0.01 -0.79
N TYR A 57 -22.06 1.01 -0.44
CA TYR A 57 -20.71 1.21 -0.99
C TYR A 57 -19.75 0.08 -0.58
N GLN A 58 -19.79 -0.34 0.69
CA GLN A 58 -18.95 -1.45 1.17
C GLN A 58 -19.31 -2.77 0.48
N GLU A 59 -20.59 -3.07 0.29
CA GLU A 59 -21.05 -4.26 -0.42
C GLU A 59 -20.63 -4.24 -1.89
N LYS A 60 -20.77 -3.09 -2.55
CA LYS A 60 -20.31 -2.93 -3.93
C LYS A 60 -18.80 -3.13 -4.06
N THR A 61 -18.03 -2.51 -3.17
CA THR A 61 -16.59 -2.65 -3.12
C THR A 61 -16.18 -4.11 -2.89
N ALA A 62 -16.84 -4.80 -1.96
CA ALA A 62 -16.58 -6.21 -1.68
C ALA A 62 -16.81 -7.12 -2.90
N LYS A 63 -17.86 -6.85 -3.70
CA LYS A 63 -18.12 -7.59 -4.94
C LYS A 63 -17.04 -7.37 -5.99
N VAL A 64 -16.59 -6.12 -6.15
CA VAL A 64 -15.49 -5.79 -7.07
C VAL A 64 -14.19 -6.51 -6.65
N TRP A 65 -13.89 -6.49 -5.35
CA TRP A 65 -12.74 -7.21 -4.79
C TRP A 65 -12.82 -8.72 -5.05
N ASP A 66 -13.97 -9.31 -4.79
CA ASP A 66 -14.19 -10.74 -4.99
C ASP A 66 -14.04 -11.14 -6.48
N ALA A 67 -14.58 -10.33 -7.37
CA ALA A 67 -14.44 -10.51 -8.82
C ALA A 67 -12.98 -10.46 -9.28
N LEU A 68 -12.20 -9.49 -8.77
CA LEU A 68 -10.78 -9.36 -9.09
C LEU A 68 -9.93 -10.51 -8.54
N LEU A 69 -10.20 -10.93 -7.30
CA LEU A 69 -9.42 -11.97 -6.63
C LEU A 69 -9.71 -13.37 -7.14
N ARG A 70 -10.96 -13.66 -7.52
CA ARG A 70 -11.37 -14.94 -8.11
C ARG A 70 -11.19 -15.00 -9.62
N GLY A 71 -11.09 -13.83 -10.26
CA GLY A 71 -10.96 -13.72 -11.71
C GLY A 71 -9.57 -14.16 -12.20
N GLU A 72 -9.48 -15.32 -12.84
CA GLU A 72 -8.22 -15.76 -13.48
C GLU A 72 -7.72 -14.76 -14.53
N ALA A 73 -8.61 -14.01 -15.15
CA ALA A 73 -8.27 -13.01 -16.17
C ALA A 73 -7.35 -11.93 -15.60
N PHE A 74 -7.73 -11.30 -14.48
CA PHE A 74 -6.90 -10.28 -13.83
C PHE A 74 -5.56 -10.84 -13.38
N THR A 75 -5.55 -12.01 -12.75
CA THR A 75 -4.32 -12.70 -12.31
C THR A 75 -3.38 -12.95 -13.49
N ARG A 76 -3.92 -13.42 -14.65
CA ARG A 76 -3.14 -13.61 -15.87
C ARG A 76 -2.57 -12.29 -16.41
N MET A 77 -3.36 -11.22 -16.41
CA MET A 77 -2.90 -9.89 -16.84
C MET A 77 -1.74 -9.41 -15.96
N ILE A 78 -1.87 -9.48 -14.64
CA ILE A 78 -0.82 -9.09 -13.70
C ILE A 78 0.46 -9.92 -13.90
N ALA A 79 0.34 -11.21 -14.14
CA ALA A 79 1.48 -12.10 -14.39
C ALA A 79 2.28 -11.74 -15.67
N THR A 80 1.72 -10.92 -16.57
CA THR A 80 2.43 -10.44 -17.77
C THR A 80 3.42 -9.33 -17.49
N HIS A 81 3.44 -8.76 -16.28
CA HIS A 81 4.31 -7.63 -15.95
C HIS A 81 5.78 -7.96 -16.23
N ARG A 82 6.41 -7.15 -17.07
CA ARG A 82 7.79 -7.38 -17.56
C ARG A 82 8.81 -7.43 -16.41
N GLY A 83 8.63 -6.64 -15.36
CA GLY A 83 9.48 -6.61 -14.18
C GLY A 83 9.46 -7.92 -13.37
N LEU A 84 8.42 -8.76 -13.49
CA LEU A 84 8.43 -10.10 -12.89
C LEU A 84 9.37 -11.06 -13.64
N ARG A 85 9.58 -10.84 -14.94
CA ARG A 85 10.45 -11.68 -15.78
C ARG A 85 11.89 -11.16 -15.85
N LYS A 86 12.06 -9.83 -15.84
CA LYS A 86 13.36 -9.16 -15.97
C LYS A 86 13.54 -8.11 -14.86
N PRO A 87 13.59 -8.52 -13.59
CA PRO A 87 13.54 -7.62 -12.45
C PRO A 87 14.69 -6.62 -12.41
N GLU A 88 15.87 -7.01 -12.92
CA GLU A 88 17.07 -6.16 -12.92
C GLU A 88 16.90 -4.90 -13.79
N GLN A 89 16.11 -5.00 -14.87
CA GLN A 89 15.83 -3.87 -15.77
C GLN A 89 14.77 -2.91 -15.22
N TYR A 90 14.06 -3.31 -14.17
CA TYR A 90 12.94 -2.58 -13.57
C TYR A 90 13.23 -2.09 -12.14
N SER A 91 14.46 -2.27 -11.64
CA SER A 91 14.79 -1.94 -10.25
C SER A 91 14.59 -0.45 -9.93
N GLU A 92 14.99 0.47 -10.80
CA GLU A 92 14.78 1.91 -10.63
C GLU A 92 13.29 2.24 -10.60
N LYS A 93 12.52 1.76 -11.57
CA LYS A 93 11.07 1.97 -11.66
C LYS A 93 10.32 1.46 -10.44
N PHE A 94 10.76 0.37 -9.86
CA PHE A 94 10.20 -0.18 -8.63
C PHE A 94 10.53 0.67 -7.39
N LEU A 95 11.72 1.27 -7.36
CA LEU A 95 12.12 2.16 -6.27
C LEU A 95 11.42 3.53 -6.34
N ASP A 96 11.03 3.97 -7.55
CA ASP A 96 10.27 5.20 -7.75
C ASP A 96 8.83 5.09 -7.19
N ASN A 97 8.23 3.89 -7.25
CA ASN A 97 6.89 3.64 -6.68
C ASN A 97 6.86 2.38 -5.79
N PRO A 98 7.43 2.45 -4.59
CA PRO A 98 7.57 1.30 -3.70
C PRO A 98 6.22 0.74 -3.21
N LYS A 99 5.18 1.58 -3.09
CA LYS A 99 3.84 1.13 -2.69
C LYS A 99 3.23 0.22 -3.76
N TYR A 100 3.25 0.64 -5.01
CA TYR A 100 2.77 -0.15 -6.14
C TYR A 100 3.57 -1.45 -6.30
N PHE A 101 4.90 -1.36 -6.23
CA PHE A 101 5.74 -2.54 -6.33
C PHE A 101 5.47 -3.55 -5.21
N SER A 102 5.33 -3.09 -3.97
CA SER A 102 4.94 -3.96 -2.86
C SER A 102 3.58 -4.62 -3.10
N ALA A 103 2.60 -3.86 -3.59
CA ALA A 103 1.28 -4.37 -3.94
C ALA A 103 1.34 -5.46 -5.02
N LEU A 104 2.14 -5.26 -6.06
CA LEU A 104 2.39 -6.25 -7.13
C LEU A 104 2.93 -7.57 -6.56
N LEU A 105 3.93 -7.50 -5.68
CA LEU A 105 4.54 -8.70 -5.10
C LEU A 105 3.60 -9.41 -4.11
N ILE A 106 2.86 -8.64 -3.28
CA ILE A 106 1.88 -9.17 -2.34
C ILE A 106 0.76 -9.90 -3.10
N PHE A 107 0.26 -9.31 -4.17
CA PHE A 107 -0.75 -9.93 -5.02
C PHE A 107 -0.21 -11.21 -5.67
N CYS A 108 0.97 -11.16 -6.28
CA CYS A 108 1.59 -12.35 -6.88
C CYS A 108 1.75 -13.48 -5.86
N GLN A 109 2.20 -13.18 -4.64
CA GLN A 109 2.29 -14.18 -3.57
C GLN A 109 0.93 -14.75 -3.20
N ALA A 110 -0.10 -13.91 -3.08
CA ALA A 110 -1.45 -14.35 -2.72
C ALA A 110 -2.07 -15.24 -3.80
N GLN A 111 -1.77 -14.99 -5.08
CA GLN A 111 -2.24 -15.78 -6.22
C GLN A 111 -1.33 -16.96 -6.58
N GLY A 112 -0.30 -17.22 -5.79
CA GLY A 112 0.64 -18.33 -6.04
C GLY A 112 1.54 -18.11 -7.25
N ILE A 113 1.67 -16.92 -7.78
CA ILE A 113 2.58 -16.59 -8.86
C ILE A 113 4.01 -16.65 -8.33
N PRO A 114 4.93 -17.43 -8.93
CA PRO A 114 6.29 -17.56 -8.45
C PRO A 114 7.04 -16.22 -8.57
N LEU A 115 7.67 -15.81 -7.47
CA LEU A 115 8.45 -14.57 -7.39
C LEU A 115 9.94 -14.86 -7.42
N PRO A 116 10.71 -14.24 -8.32
CA PRO A 116 12.17 -14.33 -8.31
C PRO A 116 12.75 -13.86 -6.96
N PRO A 117 13.78 -14.55 -6.43
CA PRO A 117 14.39 -14.19 -5.14
C PRO A 117 14.94 -12.76 -5.10
N TYR A 118 15.37 -12.24 -6.25
CA TYR A 118 15.86 -10.87 -6.39
C TYR A 118 14.80 -9.83 -5.99
N LEU A 119 13.55 -9.99 -6.45
CA LEU A 119 12.46 -9.06 -6.13
C LEU A 119 12.17 -8.99 -4.63
N LYS A 120 12.22 -10.12 -3.94
CA LYS A 120 12.04 -10.16 -2.47
C LYS A 120 13.16 -9.43 -1.74
N ARG A 121 14.39 -9.52 -2.24
CA ARG A 121 15.54 -8.79 -1.67
C ARG A 121 15.45 -7.30 -1.90
N LEU A 122 14.92 -6.85 -3.05
CA LEU A 122 14.79 -5.45 -3.39
C LEU A 122 13.91 -4.68 -2.39
N ILE A 123 12.84 -5.30 -1.90
CA ILE A 123 11.99 -4.71 -0.86
C ILE A 123 12.46 -5.00 0.58
N GLY A 124 13.68 -5.51 0.73
CA GLY A 124 14.28 -5.75 2.04
C GLY A 124 13.66 -6.88 2.87
N THR A 125 12.77 -7.69 2.29
CA THR A 125 12.18 -8.81 3.00
C THR A 125 13.01 -10.10 2.83
N LYS A 126 13.26 -10.77 3.94
CA LYS A 126 13.86 -12.10 3.97
C LYS A 126 12.82 -13.21 4.09
N GLY A 127 11.58 -12.87 4.27
CA GLY A 127 10.53 -13.78 4.65
C GLY A 127 9.27 -13.70 3.79
N ARG A 128 8.15 -13.94 4.45
CA ARG A 128 6.82 -13.90 3.86
C ARG A 128 6.34 -12.47 3.76
N LEU A 129 5.78 -12.09 2.61
CA LEU A 129 5.11 -10.81 2.42
C LEU A 129 3.85 -10.72 3.28
N PRO A 130 3.36 -9.51 3.58
CA PRO A 130 2.07 -9.30 4.23
C PRO A 130 0.92 -10.02 3.52
N LYS A 131 -0.21 -10.16 4.21
CA LYS A 131 -1.44 -10.62 3.56
C LYS A 131 -1.95 -9.55 2.59
N LEU A 132 -2.62 -10.00 1.54
CA LEU A 132 -3.28 -9.11 0.61
C LEU A 132 -4.48 -8.46 1.30
N GLU A 133 -4.44 -7.15 1.39
CA GLU A 133 -5.48 -6.28 1.95
C GLU A 133 -6.00 -5.32 0.87
N PRO A 134 -7.19 -4.72 1.05
CA PRO A 134 -7.77 -3.80 0.07
C PRO A 134 -6.84 -2.67 -0.37
N VAL A 135 -6.06 -2.11 0.55
CA VAL A 135 -5.10 -1.02 0.25
C VAL A 135 -4.02 -1.42 -0.76
N TRP A 136 -3.60 -2.69 -0.75
CA TRP A 136 -2.63 -3.21 -1.71
C TRP A 136 -3.25 -3.43 -3.08
N LEU A 137 -4.50 -3.91 -3.11
CA LEU A 137 -5.19 -4.15 -4.38
C LEU A 137 -5.54 -2.82 -5.06
N GLU A 138 -5.90 -1.79 -4.30
CA GLU A 138 -6.09 -0.43 -4.80
C GLU A 138 -4.80 0.12 -5.45
N ALA A 139 -3.67 0.01 -4.74
CA ALA A 139 -2.38 0.45 -5.28
C ALA A 139 -1.97 -0.33 -6.53
N LEU A 140 -2.28 -1.64 -6.59
CA LEU A 140 -2.03 -2.47 -7.76
C LEU A 140 -2.90 -2.04 -8.95
N LEU A 141 -4.20 -1.79 -8.73
CA LEU A 141 -5.11 -1.33 -9.79
C LEU A 141 -4.70 0.03 -10.33
N GLN A 142 -4.32 0.97 -9.46
CA GLN A 142 -3.83 2.27 -9.86
C GLN A 142 -2.62 2.12 -10.80
N GLY A 143 -1.62 1.33 -10.41
CA GLY A 143 -0.45 1.08 -11.25
C GLY A 143 -0.79 0.37 -12.56
N PHE A 144 -1.63 -0.67 -12.51
CA PHE A 144 -2.03 -1.44 -13.68
C PHE A 144 -2.83 -0.62 -14.71
N LEU A 145 -3.74 0.24 -14.25
CA LEU A 145 -4.65 0.98 -15.14
C LEU A 145 -4.10 2.33 -15.60
N PHE A 146 -3.21 2.96 -14.82
CA PHE A 146 -2.82 4.35 -15.07
C PHE A 146 -1.31 4.59 -15.07
N ASP A 147 -0.58 4.16 -14.02
CA ASP A 147 0.79 4.63 -13.80
C ASP A 147 1.84 3.79 -14.51
N ASP A 148 1.60 2.49 -14.71
CA ASP A 148 2.59 1.52 -15.22
C ASP A 148 2.04 0.61 -16.33
N THR A 149 1.14 1.14 -17.15
CA THR A 149 0.44 0.39 -18.20
C THR A 149 1.41 -0.28 -19.18
N ASP A 150 2.52 0.38 -19.51
CA ASP A 150 3.52 -0.08 -20.48
C ASP A 150 4.32 -1.30 -20.01
N SER A 151 4.35 -1.55 -18.71
CA SER A 151 5.06 -2.71 -18.17
C SER A 151 4.30 -4.02 -18.32
N TYR A 152 3.02 -3.95 -18.67
CA TYR A 152 2.17 -5.12 -18.90
C TYR A 152 2.06 -5.47 -20.38
N GLN A 153 2.11 -6.78 -20.67
CA GLN A 153 1.85 -7.29 -22.02
C GLN A 153 0.37 -7.62 -22.19
N VAL A 154 -0.49 -6.60 -22.06
CA VAL A 154 -1.94 -6.72 -22.13
C VAL A 154 -2.48 -5.76 -23.17
N PRO A 155 -3.29 -6.22 -24.14
CA PRO A 155 -3.98 -5.35 -25.07
C PRO A 155 -4.85 -4.31 -24.35
N GLU A 156 -4.94 -3.11 -24.89
CA GLU A 156 -5.75 -2.02 -24.31
C GLU A 156 -7.23 -2.42 -24.21
N GLU A 157 -7.75 -3.07 -25.24
CA GLU A 157 -9.12 -3.60 -25.28
C GLU A 157 -9.45 -4.50 -24.09
N SER A 158 -8.49 -5.35 -23.67
CA SER A 158 -8.67 -6.25 -22.53
C SER A 158 -8.70 -5.51 -21.19
N ARG A 159 -7.97 -4.38 -21.08
CA ARG A 159 -8.05 -3.50 -19.91
C ARG A 159 -9.37 -2.76 -19.84
N GLU A 160 -9.83 -2.24 -20.98
CA GLU A 160 -11.13 -1.57 -21.08
C GLU A 160 -12.29 -2.53 -20.75
N GLU A 161 -12.19 -3.79 -21.19
CA GLU A 161 -13.16 -4.82 -20.86
C GLU A 161 -13.20 -5.08 -19.36
N LEU A 162 -12.05 -5.24 -18.71
CA LEU A 162 -11.94 -5.37 -17.25
C LEU A 162 -12.59 -4.18 -16.54
N VAL A 163 -12.30 -2.94 -16.97
CA VAL A 163 -12.90 -1.74 -16.38
C VAL A 163 -14.42 -1.73 -16.55
N ARG A 164 -14.92 -2.17 -17.70
CA ARG A 164 -16.37 -2.29 -17.95
C ARG A 164 -17.02 -3.34 -17.04
N GLU A 165 -16.36 -4.46 -16.82
CA GLU A 165 -16.85 -5.51 -15.89
C GLU A 165 -16.88 -5.00 -14.45
N LEU A 166 -15.81 -4.33 -14.01
CA LEU A 166 -15.72 -3.77 -12.66
C LEU A 166 -16.78 -2.66 -12.39
N LYS A 167 -17.18 -1.92 -13.43
CA LYS A 167 -18.26 -0.93 -13.32
C LYS A 167 -19.67 -1.55 -13.20
N LYS A 168 -19.83 -2.80 -13.62
CA LYS A 168 -21.11 -3.53 -13.52
C LYS A 168 -21.29 -4.25 -12.17
N ALA A 169 -20.20 -4.56 -11.48
CA ALA A 169 -20.21 -5.20 -10.17
C ALA A 169 -20.60 -4.22 -9.06
#